data_99c5c6b3921f5abf773932fce2761de9
#
_entry.id   99c5c6b3921f5abf773932fce2761de9
#
_cell.length_a   1.000
_cell.length_b   1.000
_cell.length_c   1.000
_cell.angle_alpha   90.00
_cell.angle_beta   90.00
_cell.angle_gamma   90.00
#
_symmetry.space_group_name_H-M   'P 1'
#
loop_
_entity.id
_entity.type
_entity.pdbx_description
1 polymer ?
#
loop_
_entity_poly.entity_id
_entity_poly.type
_entity_poly.pdbx_seq_one_letter_code
_entity_poly.pdbx_strand_id
1 'polypeptide(L)'
;MLPEIAANYSAAAIRDFVVDKIGMTKQHNYFFRLGSKFNRSKLERKDLPMEVISELHKDGNYIFFCLPVVEYDLALFPPGTQFTMQLYQPTRIVVSGKDVVIQTTILERSASSYMDVPKDQRLIEILRRNTEEVYIQKILDIFRKSNTIGILDLNKGVKAIWAGNSIDATSVSYRGDKALTTQSMDEKCTVKNDMPDTYKDIVKRPLSKTIFRPLNEKEQFSRNFTVDPSKGILRTSTYPEHPDQTWNIINAILRNN
;
A
#
# COMPACT_ATOMS: atom_id res chain seq x y z
N MET A 1 15.22 18.12 17.27
CA MET A 1 14.78 17.77 15.90
C MET A 1 13.41 18.34 15.53
N LEU A 2 12.26 17.97 16.15
CA LEU A 2 10.95 18.56 15.81
C LEU A 2 10.89 20.09 15.99
N PRO A 3 11.40 20.68 17.10
CA PRO A 3 11.44 22.13 17.24
C PRO A 3 12.29 22.85 16.18
N GLU A 4 13.40 22.24 15.76
CA GLU A 4 14.26 22.78 14.71
C GLU A 4 13.60 22.73 13.33
N ILE A 5 12.87 21.68 13.02
CA ILE A 5 12.09 21.58 11.78
C ILE A 5 11.02 22.68 11.76
N ALA A 6 10.26 22.82 12.84
CA ALA A 6 9.21 23.83 12.96
C ALA A 6 9.75 25.27 12.92
N ALA A 7 10.99 25.49 13.38
CA ALA A 7 11.64 26.79 13.34
C ALA A 7 12.18 27.17 11.94
N ASN A 8 12.56 26.17 11.12
CA ASN A 8 13.24 26.39 9.84
C ASN A 8 12.36 26.18 8.62
N TYR A 9 11.19 25.53 8.77
CA TYR A 9 10.31 25.19 7.66
C TYR A 9 8.86 25.57 7.94
N SER A 10 8.20 26.17 6.96
CA SER A 10 6.76 26.44 7.05
C SER A 10 5.94 25.14 7.04
N ALA A 11 4.75 25.16 7.63
CA ALA A 11 3.81 24.03 7.58
C ALA A 11 3.52 23.58 6.13
N ALA A 12 3.47 24.52 5.18
CA ALA A 12 3.31 24.21 3.76
C ALA A 12 4.50 23.44 3.20
N ALA A 13 5.73 23.84 3.51
CA ALA A 13 6.94 23.15 3.06
C ALA A 13 7.02 21.73 3.64
N ILE A 14 6.67 21.53 4.91
CA ILE A 14 6.62 20.23 5.55
C ILE A 14 5.56 19.34 4.88
N ARG A 15 4.37 19.89 4.64
CA ARG A 15 3.29 19.18 3.93
C ARG A 15 3.74 18.73 2.55
N ASP A 16 4.30 19.64 1.75
CA ASP A 16 4.72 19.37 0.39
C ASP A 16 5.83 18.32 0.34
N PHE A 17 6.76 18.35 1.31
CA PHE A 17 7.76 17.31 1.47
C PHE A 17 7.14 15.93 1.78
N VAL A 18 6.19 15.86 2.73
CA VAL A 18 5.51 14.60 3.07
C VAL A 18 4.76 14.04 1.87
N VAL A 19 4.06 14.90 1.13
CA VAL A 19 3.32 14.53 -0.09
C VAL A 19 4.27 13.97 -1.15
N ASP A 20 5.42 14.59 -1.35
CA ASP A 20 6.43 14.14 -2.32
C ASP A 20 7.09 12.82 -1.90
N LYS A 21 7.37 12.66 -0.61
CA LYS A 21 8.12 11.51 -0.09
C LYS A 21 7.27 10.28 0.26
N ILE A 22 5.95 10.36 0.18
CA ILE A 22 5.08 9.20 0.46
C ILE A 22 5.42 8.00 -0.45
N GLY A 23 5.85 8.25 -1.69
CA GLY A 23 6.28 7.23 -2.63
C GLY A 23 7.55 6.47 -2.21
N MET A 24 8.36 7.04 -1.29
CA MET A 24 9.60 6.45 -0.78
C MET A 24 9.39 5.54 0.43
N THR A 25 8.16 5.36 0.90
CA THR A 25 7.85 4.55 2.09
C THR A 25 7.46 3.13 1.70
N LYS A 26 7.57 2.20 2.65
CA LYS A 26 6.89 0.91 2.55
C LYS A 26 5.39 1.15 2.62
N GLN A 27 4.63 0.46 1.78
CA GLN A 27 3.22 0.77 1.59
C GLN A 27 2.34 -0.48 1.49
N HIS A 28 1.11 -0.33 1.97
CA HIS A 28 -0.03 -1.11 1.52
C HIS A 28 -0.82 -0.28 0.51
N ASN A 29 -1.15 -0.87 -0.62
CA ASN A 29 -1.92 -0.25 -1.68
C ASN A 29 -3.17 -1.10 -1.89
N TYR A 30 -4.34 -0.48 -1.75
CA TYR A 30 -5.65 -1.12 -1.85
C TYR A 30 -6.35 -0.63 -3.11
N PHE A 31 -6.87 -1.56 -3.91
CA PHE A 31 -7.48 -1.28 -5.20
C PHE A 31 -8.97 -1.50 -5.16
N PHE A 32 -9.70 -0.51 -5.60
CA PHE A 32 -11.15 -0.55 -5.71
C PHE A 32 -11.60 -0.04 -7.07
N ARG A 33 -12.82 -0.41 -7.46
CA ARG A 33 -13.45 0.07 -8.69
C ARG A 33 -14.84 0.63 -8.40
N LEU A 34 -15.09 1.82 -8.93
CA LEU A 34 -16.39 2.48 -8.91
C LEU A 34 -17.30 1.91 -10.00
N GLY A 35 -18.60 1.83 -9.76
CA GLY A 35 -19.59 1.42 -10.75
C GLY A 35 -19.68 2.40 -11.92
N SER A 36 -19.49 3.71 -11.67
CA SER A 36 -19.45 4.75 -12.69
C SER A 36 -18.21 5.62 -12.55
N LYS A 37 -17.88 6.40 -13.61
CA LYS A 37 -16.75 7.34 -13.58
C LYS A 37 -16.90 8.31 -12.40
N PHE A 38 -15.79 8.55 -11.71
CA PHE A 38 -15.76 9.50 -10.60
C PHE A 38 -16.14 10.91 -11.07
N ASN A 39 -17.02 11.53 -10.31
CA ASN A 39 -17.40 12.92 -10.51
C ASN A 39 -17.11 13.72 -9.23
N ARG A 40 -16.07 14.56 -9.28
CA ARG A 40 -15.63 15.36 -8.14
C ARG A 40 -16.72 16.34 -7.65
N SER A 41 -17.58 16.84 -8.55
CA SER A 41 -18.64 17.79 -8.17
C SER A 41 -19.73 17.18 -7.28
N LYS A 42 -19.85 15.84 -7.25
CA LYS A 42 -20.76 15.12 -6.37
C LYS A 42 -20.22 14.88 -4.97
N LEU A 43 -18.98 15.25 -4.71
CA LEU A 43 -18.32 15.08 -3.44
C LEU A 43 -18.06 16.46 -2.82
N GLU A 44 -18.82 16.85 -1.83
CA GLU A 44 -18.64 18.10 -1.13
C GLU A 44 -17.39 18.04 -0.23
N ARG A 45 -16.75 19.20 0.04
CA ARG A 45 -15.57 19.25 0.91
C ARG A 45 -15.86 18.73 2.33
N LYS A 46 -17.07 18.94 2.83
CA LYS A 46 -17.52 18.41 4.13
C LYS A 46 -17.64 16.89 4.18
N ASP A 47 -17.75 16.24 3.01
CA ASP A 47 -17.83 14.78 2.90
C ASP A 47 -16.45 14.13 2.86
N LEU A 48 -15.38 14.90 2.57
CA LEU A 48 -14.01 14.42 2.67
C LEU A 48 -13.64 14.21 4.15
N PRO A 49 -12.78 13.24 4.46
CA PRO A 49 -12.23 13.11 5.80
C PRO A 49 -11.61 14.44 6.24
N MET A 50 -11.80 14.84 7.49
CA MET A 50 -11.19 16.08 8.02
C MET A 50 -9.66 16.05 7.91
N GLU A 51 -9.09 14.86 7.83
CA GLU A 51 -7.67 14.59 7.68
C GLU A 51 -7.10 14.88 6.28
N VAL A 52 -7.95 15.27 5.29
CA VAL A 52 -7.47 15.67 3.96
C VAL A 52 -6.73 16.98 4.05
N ILE A 53 -5.43 16.94 3.81
CA ILE A 53 -4.52 18.09 3.86
C ILE A 53 -4.27 18.73 2.51
N SER A 54 -4.43 17.97 1.42
CA SER A 54 -4.21 18.45 0.05
C SER A 54 -5.05 17.69 -0.96
N GLU A 55 -5.49 18.39 -1.99
CA GLU A 55 -6.16 17.83 -3.16
C GLU A 55 -5.44 18.36 -4.42
N LEU A 56 -5.11 17.45 -5.33
CA LEU A 56 -4.49 17.75 -6.62
C LEU A 56 -5.32 17.13 -7.73
N HIS A 57 -5.35 17.81 -8.89
CA HIS A 57 -5.86 17.24 -10.14
C HIS A 57 -4.73 17.26 -11.16
N LYS A 58 -4.21 16.09 -11.50
CA LYS A 58 -3.06 15.95 -12.39
C LYS A 58 -3.27 14.76 -13.34
N ASP A 59 -3.02 14.97 -14.62
CA ASP A 59 -3.08 13.93 -15.66
C ASP A 59 -4.43 13.16 -15.69
N GLY A 60 -5.53 13.87 -15.43
CA GLY A 60 -6.87 13.27 -15.36
C GLY A 60 -7.19 12.52 -14.07
N ASN A 61 -6.27 12.51 -13.11
CA ASN A 61 -6.44 11.86 -11.82
C ASN A 61 -6.74 12.88 -10.73
N TYR A 62 -7.62 12.52 -9.81
CA TYR A 62 -7.80 13.22 -8.54
C TYR A 62 -6.95 12.55 -7.47
N ILE A 63 -6.14 13.33 -6.77
CA ILE A 63 -5.20 12.85 -5.75
C ILE A 63 -5.49 13.57 -4.44
N PHE A 64 -5.86 12.81 -3.41
CA PHE A 64 -6.10 13.33 -2.07
C PHE A 64 -5.02 12.83 -1.13
N PHE A 65 -4.43 13.73 -0.37
CA PHE A 65 -3.48 13.40 0.69
C PHE A 65 -4.15 13.58 2.04
N CYS A 66 -4.06 12.55 2.87
CA CYS A 66 -4.67 12.50 4.19
C CYS A 66 -3.61 12.16 5.24
N LEU A 67 -3.81 12.70 6.45
CA LEU A 67 -3.03 12.36 7.64
C LEU A 67 -3.96 11.84 8.74
N PRO A 68 -4.54 10.63 8.59
CA PRO A 68 -5.32 10.05 9.65
C PRO A 68 -4.48 9.78 10.90
N VAL A 69 -5.11 9.93 12.06
CA VAL A 69 -4.54 9.54 13.33
C VAL A 69 -4.81 8.05 13.54
N VAL A 70 -3.76 7.29 13.78
CA VAL A 70 -3.82 5.86 14.09
C VAL A 70 -3.33 5.65 15.52
N GLU A 71 -4.07 4.86 16.30
CA GLU A 71 -3.72 4.54 17.68
C GLU A 71 -3.03 3.18 17.75
N TYR A 72 -1.99 3.13 18.55
CA TYR A 72 -1.21 1.94 18.83
C TYR A 72 -1.11 1.75 20.33
N ASP A 73 -1.34 0.53 20.80
CA ASP A 73 -1.02 0.12 22.16
C ASP A 73 0.39 -0.48 22.18
N LEU A 74 1.22 0.01 23.08
CA LEU A 74 2.58 -0.48 23.24
C LEU A 74 2.63 -1.47 24.41
N ALA A 75 3.04 -2.69 24.12
CA ALA A 75 3.38 -3.67 25.16
C ALA A 75 4.82 -3.40 25.62
N LEU A 76 4.96 -2.99 26.88
CA LEU A 76 6.23 -2.64 27.50
C LEU A 76 6.63 -3.69 28.55
N PHE A 77 7.95 -3.80 28.80
CA PHE A 77 8.50 -4.61 29.91
C PHE A 77 9.37 -3.74 30.81
N PRO A 78 9.27 -3.82 32.15
CA PRO A 78 8.30 -4.66 32.90
C PRO A 78 6.85 -4.24 32.65
N PRO A 79 5.90 -5.20 32.68
CA PRO A 79 4.50 -4.91 32.46
C PRO A 79 3.97 -4.01 33.59
N GLY A 80 3.27 -2.96 33.21
CA GLY A 80 2.73 -1.98 34.15
C GLY A 80 1.59 -1.19 33.54
N THR A 81 1.88 -0.03 33.02
CA THR A 81 0.88 0.84 32.41
C THR A 81 0.74 0.53 30.92
N GLN A 82 -0.49 0.37 30.46
CA GLN A 82 -0.78 0.32 29.04
C GLN A 82 -0.49 1.70 28.44
N PHE A 83 0.44 1.77 27.51
CA PHE A 83 0.83 3.02 26.87
C PHE A 83 0.19 3.07 25.47
N THR A 84 -0.69 4.02 25.24
CA THR A 84 -1.30 4.25 23.92
C THR A 84 -0.62 5.44 23.26
N MET A 85 -0.22 5.25 22.02
CA MET A 85 0.40 6.29 21.22
C MET A 85 -0.45 6.60 19.99
N GLN A 86 -0.56 7.88 19.69
CA GLN A 86 -1.21 8.38 18.47
C GLN A 86 -0.15 8.80 17.46
N LEU A 87 -0.28 8.30 16.24
CA LEU A 87 0.60 8.63 15.11
C LEU A 87 -0.21 9.07 13.90
N TYR A 88 0.32 10.02 13.17
CA TYR A 88 -0.19 10.36 11.85
C TYR A 88 0.33 9.35 10.83
N GLN A 89 -0.59 8.74 10.07
CA GLN A 89 -0.25 7.81 9.01
C GLN A 89 -0.50 8.43 7.64
N PRO A 90 0.55 8.89 6.92
CA PRO A 90 0.39 9.45 5.59
C PRO A 90 -0.35 8.47 4.67
N THR A 91 -1.41 8.95 4.06
CA THR A 91 -2.27 8.19 3.16
C THR A 91 -2.53 9.00 1.90
N ARG A 92 -2.38 8.36 0.74
CA ARG A 92 -2.70 8.94 -0.57
C ARG A 92 -3.84 8.17 -1.20
N ILE A 93 -4.87 8.89 -1.66
CA ILE A 93 -5.99 8.33 -2.40
C ILE A 93 -5.89 8.86 -3.83
N VAL A 94 -5.80 7.97 -4.79
CA VAL A 94 -5.77 8.33 -6.21
C VAL A 94 -7.01 7.77 -6.89
N VAL A 95 -7.73 8.64 -7.60
CA VAL A 95 -8.92 8.27 -8.37
C VAL A 95 -8.67 8.55 -9.84
N SER A 96 -8.63 7.49 -10.65
CA SER A 96 -8.42 7.53 -12.09
C SER A 96 -9.62 6.91 -12.80
N GLY A 97 -10.46 7.76 -13.39
CA GLY A 97 -11.68 7.28 -14.05
C GLY A 97 -12.63 6.55 -13.10
N LYS A 98 -12.61 5.22 -13.13
CA LYS A 98 -13.37 4.36 -12.20
C LYS A 98 -12.49 3.71 -11.12
N ASP A 99 -11.19 3.74 -11.28
CA ASP A 99 -10.27 3.05 -10.37
C ASP A 99 -9.89 3.95 -9.19
N VAL A 100 -9.91 3.38 -8.00
CA VAL A 100 -9.52 4.04 -6.75
C VAL A 100 -8.39 3.25 -6.12
N VAL A 101 -7.27 3.92 -5.87
CA VAL A 101 -6.12 3.34 -5.18
C VAL A 101 -5.90 4.10 -3.88
N ILE A 102 -5.94 3.37 -2.76
CA ILE A 102 -5.62 3.92 -1.44
C ILE A 102 -4.26 3.39 -1.03
N GLN A 103 -3.29 4.28 -0.89
CA GLN A 103 -1.92 3.97 -0.48
C GLN A 103 -1.70 4.42 0.95
N THR A 104 -1.37 3.50 1.84
CA THR A 104 -1.07 3.79 3.24
C THR A 104 0.38 3.43 3.55
N THR A 105 1.04 4.23 4.37
CA THR A 105 2.40 3.92 4.84
C THR A 105 2.35 2.81 5.89
N ILE A 106 3.38 1.97 5.91
CA ILE A 106 3.53 0.91 6.91
C ILE A 106 4.36 1.46 8.07
N LEU A 107 3.83 1.38 9.28
CA LEU A 107 4.61 1.67 10.48
C LEU A 107 5.57 0.51 10.73
N GLU A 108 6.85 0.83 10.84
CA GLU A 108 7.88 -0.16 11.14
C GLU A 108 8.18 -0.25 12.62
N ARG A 109 8.60 -1.44 13.03
CA ARG A 109 9.07 -1.68 14.41
C ARG A 109 10.27 -0.81 14.79
N SER A 110 11.11 -0.47 13.81
CA SER A 110 12.23 0.46 13.97
C SER A 110 11.79 1.89 14.32
N ALA A 111 10.56 2.27 14.00
CA ALA A 111 10.00 3.54 14.42
C ALA A 111 9.89 3.66 15.96
N SER A 112 9.97 2.54 16.68
CA SER A 112 10.02 2.54 18.16
C SER A 112 11.17 3.37 18.75
N SER A 113 12.28 3.55 18.02
CA SER A 113 13.40 4.40 18.45
C SER A 113 13.05 5.89 18.50
N TYR A 114 11.95 6.29 17.85
CA TYR A 114 11.43 7.66 17.87
C TYR A 114 10.25 7.84 18.83
N MET A 115 9.86 6.76 19.52
CA MET A 115 8.78 6.79 20.49
C MET A 115 9.33 7.17 21.86
N ASP A 116 8.63 8.04 22.58
CA ASP A 116 8.92 8.37 23.97
C ASP A 116 8.52 7.20 24.90
N VAL A 117 9.25 6.11 24.79
CA VAL A 117 9.12 4.99 25.73
C VAL A 117 9.85 5.38 27.01
N PRO A 118 9.24 5.19 28.21
CA PRO A 118 9.91 5.45 29.47
C PRO A 118 11.28 4.75 29.55
N LYS A 119 12.29 5.45 30.07
CA LYS A 119 13.70 5.00 30.02
C LYS A 119 13.96 3.68 30.77
N ASP A 120 13.11 3.35 31.72
CA ASP A 120 13.12 2.13 32.54
C ASP A 120 12.35 0.97 31.91
N GLN A 121 11.73 1.20 30.73
CA GLN A 121 10.92 0.23 30.03
C GLN A 121 11.46 -0.05 28.63
N ARG A 122 11.26 -1.27 28.15
CA ARG A 122 11.56 -1.64 26.76
C ARG A 122 10.30 -2.03 26.02
N LEU A 123 10.21 -1.66 24.76
CA LEU A 123 9.13 -2.06 23.88
C LEU A 123 9.27 -3.54 23.49
N ILE A 124 8.23 -4.33 23.78
CA ILE A 124 8.12 -5.74 23.36
C ILE A 124 7.37 -5.82 22.04
N GLU A 125 6.20 -5.19 21.96
CA GLU A 125 5.30 -5.31 20.84
C GLU A 125 4.51 -4.02 20.63
N ILE A 126 4.16 -3.76 19.35
CA ILE A 126 3.27 -2.68 18.94
C ILE A 126 1.96 -3.34 18.50
N LEU A 127 0.90 -3.12 19.27
CA LEU A 127 -0.44 -3.60 19.00
C LEU A 127 -1.28 -2.48 18.38
N ARG A 128 -1.82 -2.72 17.21
CA ARG A 128 -2.71 -1.75 16.55
C ARG A 128 -4.10 -1.78 17.18
N ARG A 129 -4.56 -0.65 17.71
CA ARG A 129 -5.92 -0.48 18.21
C ARG A 129 -6.95 -0.35 17.08
N ASN A 130 -6.62 0.51 16.12
CA ASN A 130 -7.45 0.71 14.93
C ASN A 130 -6.80 0.03 13.75
N THR A 131 -7.50 -0.92 13.14
CA THR A 131 -6.99 -1.57 11.95
C THR A 131 -7.03 -0.58 10.78
N GLU A 132 -6.07 -0.71 9.88
CA GLU A 132 -6.00 0.04 8.64
C GLU A 132 -7.30 -0.11 7.83
N GLU A 133 -7.93 -1.28 7.94
CA GLU A 133 -9.21 -1.58 7.31
C GLU A 133 -10.33 -0.65 7.79
N VAL A 134 -10.37 -0.28 9.07
CA VAL A 134 -11.38 0.64 9.62
C VAL A 134 -11.28 2.01 8.95
N TYR A 135 -10.06 2.51 8.77
CA TYR A 135 -9.85 3.79 8.09
C TYR A 135 -10.19 3.71 6.61
N ILE A 136 -9.80 2.63 5.94
CA ILE A 136 -10.15 2.38 4.54
C ILE A 136 -11.67 2.33 4.38
N GLN A 137 -12.40 1.65 5.27
CA GLN A 137 -13.87 1.64 5.22
C GLN A 137 -14.46 3.05 5.32
N LYS A 138 -13.94 3.91 6.20
CA LYS A 138 -14.38 5.32 6.27
C LYS A 138 -14.21 6.04 4.93
N ILE A 139 -13.08 5.81 4.24
CA ILE A 139 -12.85 6.37 2.90
C ILE A 139 -13.84 5.80 1.89
N LEU A 140 -14.07 4.49 1.90
CA LEU A 140 -15.01 3.85 0.98
C LEU A 140 -16.45 4.34 1.19
N ASP A 141 -16.86 4.59 2.43
CA ASP A 141 -18.21 5.10 2.75
C ASP A 141 -18.46 6.48 2.15
N ILE A 142 -17.41 7.29 1.99
CA ILE A 142 -17.50 8.58 1.29
C ILE A 142 -17.85 8.37 -0.19
N PHE A 143 -17.16 7.43 -0.86
CA PHE A 143 -17.47 7.10 -2.25
C PHE A 143 -18.85 6.47 -2.40
N ARG A 144 -19.30 5.66 -1.43
CA ARG A 144 -20.63 5.00 -1.43
C ARG A 144 -21.79 5.98 -1.40
N LYS A 145 -21.58 7.21 -0.91
CA LYS A 145 -22.63 8.25 -0.94
C LYS A 145 -23.08 8.61 -2.37
N SER A 146 -22.19 8.50 -3.34
CA SER A 146 -22.44 8.94 -4.72
C SER A 146 -22.19 7.86 -5.78
N ASN A 147 -21.68 6.69 -5.39
CA ASN A 147 -21.29 5.62 -6.32
C ASN A 147 -21.33 4.25 -5.64
N THR A 148 -21.43 3.18 -6.41
CA THR A 148 -21.09 1.86 -5.91
C THR A 148 -19.57 1.69 -5.97
N ILE A 149 -18.98 1.01 -4.99
CA ILE A 149 -17.55 0.72 -4.94
C ILE A 149 -17.31 -0.70 -4.45
N GLY A 150 -16.45 -1.43 -5.12
CA GLY A 150 -16.06 -2.80 -4.78
C GLY A 150 -14.55 -3.00 -4.91
N ILE A 151 -14.07 -4.09 -4.34
CA ILE A 151 -12.68 -4.50 -4.49
C ILE A 151 -12.41 -4.78 -5.98
N LEU A 152 -11.28 -4.29 -6.49
CA LEU A 152 -10.83 -4.58 -7.84
C LEU A 152 -10.01 -5.89 -7.81
N ASP A 153 -10.48 -6.91 -8.53
CA ASP A 153 -9.68 -8.12 -8.76
C ASP A 153 -8.51 -7.80 -9.70
N LEU A 154 -7.31 -8.02 -9.23
CA LEU A 154 -6.07 -7.70 -9.96
C LEU A 154 -5.51 -8.88 -10.76
N ASN A 155 -6.19 -10.03 -10.79
CA ASN A 155 -5.65 -11.25 -11.41
C ASN A 155 -5.22 -11.04 -12.85
N LYS A 156 -6.04 -10.35 -13.65
CA LYS A 156 -5.73 -10.11 -15.06
C LYS A 156 -4.47 -9.24 -15.22
N GLY A 157 -4.41 -8.09 -14.54
CA GLY A 157 -3.28 -7.18 -14.62
C GLY A 157 -1.99 -7.81 -14.09
N VAL A 158 -2.06 -8.51 -12.95
CA VAL A 158 -0.90 -9.20 -12.36
C VAL A 158 -0.35 -10.28 -13.29
N LYS A 159 -1.21 -11.10 -13.89
CA LYS A 159 -0.77 -12.13 -14.84
C LYS A 159 -0.17 -11.53 -16.09
N ALA A 160 -0.70 -10.42 -16.58
CA ALA A 160 -0.17 -9.74 -17.76
C ALA A 160 1.24 -9.19 -17.52
N ILE A 161 1.49 -8.54 -16.37
CA ILE A 161 2.86 -8.08 -16.05
C ILE A 161 3.83 -9.25 -15.78
N TRP A 162 3.34 -10.35 -15.20
CA TRP A 162 4.14 -11.56 -14.99
C TRP A 162 4.49 -12.27 -16.31
N ALA A 163 3.57 -12.27 -17.27
CA ALA A 163 3.83 -12.82 -18.61
C ALA A 163 4.97 -12.06 -19.33
N GLY A 164 5.15 -10.77 -19.03
CA GLY A 164 6.33 -9.99 -19.45
C GLY A 164 7.63 -10.54 -18.85
N ASN A 165 8.75 -9.95 -19.26
CA ASN A 165 10.09 -10.38 -18.83
C ASN A 165 10.71 -9.42 -17.80
N SER A 166 9.92 -8.50 -17.24
CA SER A 166 10.41 -7.48 -16.30
C SER A 166 10.39 -7.96 -14.85
N ILE A 167 9.47 -8.88 -14.53
CA ILE A 167 9.33 -9.45 -13.19
C ILE A 167 9.11 -10.94 -13.25
N ASP A 168 9.48 -11.64 -12.16
CA ASP A 168 9.10 -13.03 -11.95
C ASP A 168 8.77 -13.31 -10.48
N ALA A 169 8.01 -14.36 -10.24
CA ALA A 169 7.57 -14.73 -8.91
C ALA A 169 8.57 -15.65 -8.20
N THR A 170 8.84 -15.35 -6.93
CA THR A 170 9.60 -16.22 -6.02
C THR A 170 8.70 -17.12 -5.22
N SER A 171 7.44 -16.71 -5.00
CA SER A 171 6.42 -17.50 -4.30
C SER A 171 5.04 -17.17 -4.83
N VAL A 172 4.23 -18.18 -5.08
CA VAL A 172 2.86 -18.06 -5.61
C VAL A 172 1.91 -18.94 -4.84
N SER A 173 0.88 -18.35 -4.28
CA SER A 173 -0.29 -19.07 -3.77
C SER A 173 -1.44 -18.93 -4.76
N TYR A 174 -2.09 -20.01 -5.09
CA TYR A 174 -3.18 -20.06 -6.07
C TYR A 174 -4.27 -21.03 -5.65
N ARG A 175 -5.46 -20.87 -6.20
CA ARG A 175 -6.62 -21.70 -5.92
C ARG A 175 -6.76 -22.77 -7.00
N GLY A 176 -6.58 -24.05 -6.58
CA GLY A 176 -7.03 -25.22 -7.31
C GLY A 176 -8.20 -25.86 -6.55
N ASP A 177 -8.31 -27.17 -6.60
CA ASP A 177 -9.23 -27.93 -5.74
C ASP A 177 -8.88 -27.77 -4.26
N LYS A 178 -7.61 -27.47 -3.98
CA LYS A 178 -7.08 -27.05 -2.68
C LYS A 178 -6.26 -25.76 -2.86
N ALA A 179 -6.09 -25.00 -1.78
CA ALA A 179 -5.14 -23.89 -1.77
C ALA A 179 -3.71 -24.45 -1.83
N LEU A 180 -2.96 -24.09 -2.85
CA LEU A 180 -1.60 -24.54 -3.08
C LEU A 180 -0.65 -23.36 -3.05
N THR A 181 0.57 -23.59 -2.59
CA THR A 181 1.66 -22.61 -2.66
C THR A 181 2.86 -23.26 -3.33
N THR A 182 3.37 -22.62 -4.36
CA THR A 182 4.65 -22.95 -4.99
C THR A 182 5.65 -21.87 -4.61
N GLN A 183 6.79 -22.28 -4.10
CA GLN A 183 7.86 -21.37 -3.69
C GLN A 183 9.19 -21.90 -4.22
N SER A 184 10.03 -21.00 -4.72
CA SER A 184 11.42 -21.33 -5.00
C SER A 184 12.18 -21.55 -3.69
N MET A 185 12.97 -22.60 -3.64
CA MET A 185 13.84 -22.93 -2.48
C MET A 185 15.15 -22.13 -2.51
N ASP A 186 15.54 -21.61 -3.66
CA ASP A 186 16.70 -20.77 -3.84
C ASP A 186 16.28 -19.33 -4.11
N GLU A 187 16.90 -18.36 -3.40
CA GLU A 187 16.63 -16.94 -3.60
C GLU A 187 16.92 -16.44 -5.03
N LYS A 188 17.76 -17.13 -5.77
CA LYS A 188 18.07 -16.83 -7.17
C LYS A 188 17.07 -17.41 -8.16
N CYS A 189 16.36 -18.45 -7.79
CA CYS A 189 15.38 -19.11 -8.64
C CYS A 189 14.03 -18.41 -8.65
N THR A 190 13.29 -18.54 -9.74
CA THR A 190 11.96 -17.97 -9.92
C THR A 190 11.02 -18.93 -10.63
N VAL A 191 9.71 -18.76 -10.41
CA VAL A 191 8.70 -19.74 -10.85
C VAL A 191 8.63 -19.85 -12.37
N LYS A 192 8.65 -18.74 -13.11
CA LYS A 192 8.52 -18.76 -14.57
C LYS A 192 9.79 -19.30 -15.25
N ASN A 193 10.97 -18.88 -14.77
CA ASN A 193 12.21 -19.26 -15.42
C ASN A 193 12.64 -20.68 -15.07
N ASP A 194 12.50 -21.08 -13.80
CA ASP A 194 13.04 -22.36 -13.31
C ASP A 194 11.99 -23.49 -13.25
N MET A 195 10.70 -23.14 -13.30
CA MET A 195 9.57 -24.07 -13.26
C MET A 195 8.54 -23.74 -14.36
N PRO A 196 8.92 -23.74 -15.66
CA PRO A 196 8.06 -23.22 -16.73
C PRO A 196 6.74 -24.01 -16.91
N ASP A 197 6.73 -25.29 -16.65
CA ASP A 197 5.50 -26.09 -16.75
C ASP A 197 4.54 -25.80 -15.59
N THR A 198 5.08 -25.65 -14.37
CA THR A 198 4.30 -25.20 -13.21
C THR A 198 3.74 -23.79 -13.45
N TYR A 199 4.55 -22.88 -14.00
CA TYR A 199 4.08 -21.54 -14.38
C TYR A 199 2.87 -21.59 -15.34
N LYS A 200 2.94 -22.41 -16.42
CA LYS A 200 1.83 -22.56 -17.38
C LYS A 200 0.52 -23.01 -16.74
N ASP A 201 0.60 -23.80 -15.69
CA ASP A 201 -0.60 -24.27 -14.96
C ASP A 201 -1.10 -23.24 -13.95
N ILE A 202 -0.20 -22.55 -13.26
CA ILE A 202 -0.55 -21.52 -12.28
C ILE A 202 -1.26 -20.35 -12.94
N VAL A 203 -0.79 -19.85 -14.09
CA VAL A 203 -1.38 -18.68 -14.75
C VAL A 203 -2.81 -18.88 -15.23
N LYS A 204 -3.24 -20.14 -15.37
CA LYS A 204 -4.65 -20.49 -15.70
C LYS A 204 -5.57 -20.34 -14.48
N ARG A 205 -5.04 -20.33 -13.27
CA ARG A 205 -5.79 -20.36 -12.00
C ARG A 205 -5.84 -19.00 -11.33
N PRO A 206 -6.86 -18.70 -10.51
CA PRO A 206 -6.87 -17.49 -9.71
C PRO A 206 -5.69 -17.48 -8.71
N LEU A 207 -4.95 -16.38 -8.68
CA LEU A 207 -3.87 -16.16 -7.72
C LEU A 207 -4.47 -15.59 -6.44
N SER A 208 -3.98 -16.02 -5.28
CA SER A 208 -4.38 -15.48 -3.97
C SER A 208 -3.27 -14.65 -3.34
N LYS A 209 -2.02 -15.06 -3.47
CA LYS A 209 -0.86 -14.28 -2.99
C LYS A 209 0.34 -14.61 -3.84
N THR A 210 1.04 -13.59 -4.29
CA THR A 210 2.25 -13.76 -5.10
C THR A 210 3.31 -12.77 -4.66
N ILE A 211 4.54 -13.26 -4.47
CA ILE A 211 5.71 -12.45 -4.19
C ILE A 211 6.51 -12.36 -5.48
N PHE A 212 6.68 -11.15 -5.97
CA PHE A 212 7.43 -10.84 -7.18
C PHE A 212 8.75 -10.18 -6.86
N ARG A 213 9.71 -10.38 -7.74
CA ARG A 213 10.93 -9.60 -7.84
C ARG A 213 11.15 -9.08 -9.26
N PRO A 214 11.74 -7.91 -9.46
CA PRO A 214 12.25 -7.48 -10.75
C PRO A 214 13.35 -8.41 -11.23
N LEU A 215 13.41 -8.67 -12.54
CA LEU A 215 14.47 -9.47 -13.16
C LEU A 215 15.69 -8.62 -13.57
N ASN A 216 15.48 -7.33 -13.78
CA ASN A 216 16.52 -6.38 -14.19
C ASN A 216 16.67 -5.28 -13.13
N GLU A 217 17.90 -5.04 -12.65
CA GLU A 217 18.21 -4.03 -11.64
C GLU A 217 17.97 -2.58 -12.10
N LYS A 218 17.86 -2.34 -13.40
CA LYS A 218 17.67 -1.00 -13.99
C LYS A 218 16.21 -0.57 -14.05
N GLU A 219 15.29 -1.34 -13.48
CA GLU A 219 13.91 -1.16 -13.77
C GLU A 219 13.15 -0.28 -12.77
N GLN A 220 12.07 0.24 -13.35
CA GLN A 220 11.09 1.15 -12.81
C GLN A 220 10.32 0.60 -11.61
N PHE A 221 10.60 -0.62 -11.16
CA PHE A 221 9.88 -1.29 -10.07
C PHE A 221 10.73 -1.35 -8.80
N SER A 222 10.07 -1.24 -7.66
CA SER A 222 10.71 -1.51 -6.37
C SER A 222 11.18 -2.96 -6.32
N ARG A 223 12.17 -3.24 -5.44
CA ARG A 223 12.64 -4.60 -5.18
C ARG A 223 11.46 -5.56 -4.95
N ASN A 224 11.50 -6.48 -4.06
CA ASN A 224 10.41 -7.43 -3.86
C ASN A 224 9.10 -6.75 -3.44
N PHE A 225 7.99 -7.16 -4.07
CA PHE A 225 6.65 -6.74 -3.71
C PHE A 225 5.68 -7.94 -3.69
N THR A 226 4.64 -7.83 -2.88
CA THR A 226 3.63 -8.88 -2.74
C THR A 226 2.30 -8.38 -3.27
N VAL A 227 1.61 -9.18 -4.07
CA VAL A 227 0.24 -8.92 -4.50
C VAL A 227 -0.69 -10.01 -3.99
N ASP A 228 -1.83 -9.61 -3.45
CA ASP A 228 -3.00 -10.47 -3.22
C ASP A 228 -4.10 -10.04 -4.19
N PRO A 229 -4.15 -10.63 -5.40
CA PRO A 229 -5.01 -10.13 -6.47
C PRO A 229 -6.48 -10.20 -6.14
N SER A 230 -6.91 -11.24 -5.45
CA SER A 230 -8.33 -11.44 -5.09
C SER A 230 -8.83 -10.46 -4.03
N LYS A 231 -7.91 -9.94 -3.23
CA LYS A 231 -8.21 -8.90 -2.23
C LYS A 231 -7.95 -7.49 -2.72
N GLY A 232 -7.41 -7.33 -3.93
CA GLY A 232 -7.03 -6.03 -4.46
C GLY A 232 -5.95 -5.35 -3.62
N ILE A 233 -4.93 -6.10 -3.17
CA ILE A 233 -3.88 -5.56 -2.30
C ILE A 233 -2.50 -5.75 -2.92
N LEU A 234 -1.73 -4.66 -2.98
CA LEU A 234 -0.29 -4.66 -3.30
C LEU A 234 0.48 -4.16 -2.07
N ARG A 235 1.52 -4.88 -1.68
CA ARG A 235 2.42 -4.51 -0.57
C ARG A 235 3.84 -4.34 -1.07
N THR A 236 4.44 -3.19 -0.79
CA THR A 236 5.86 -2.95 -0.95
C THR A 236 6.51 -3.03 0.42
N SER A 237 7.25 -4.12 0.68
CA SER A 237 7.88 -4.40 1.98
C SER A 237 9.33 -3.92 2.06
N THR A 238 9.87 -3.41 0.96
CA THR A 238 11.19 -2.76 0.89
C THR A 238 11.02 -1.28 0.57
N TYR A 239 11.95 -0.45 1.02
CA TYR A 239 11.95 0.96 0.64
C TYR A 239 12.23 1.09 -0.86
N PRO A 240 11.39 1.81 -1.61
CA PRO A 240 11.68 2.15 -2.99
C PRO A 240 12.94 3.05 -3.08
N GLU A 241 13.70 2.90 -4.14
CA GLU A 241 14.85 3.77 -4.42
C GLU A 241 14.42 5.12 -5.04
N HIS A 242 13.25 5.10 -5.70
CA HIS A 242 12.62 6.29 -6.29
C HIS A 242 11.13 6.36 -5.94
N PRO A 243 10.56 7.55 -5.76
CA PRO A 243 9.17 7.74 -5.35
C PRO A 243 8.16 7.14 -6.35
N ASP A 244 8.53 7.00 -7.62
CA ASP A 244 7.64 6.51 -8.67
C ASP A 244 7.58 4.98 -8.79
N GLN A 245 8.52 4.25 -8.19
CA GLN A 245 8.62 2.80 -8.38
C GLN A 245 7.35 2.05 -8.00
N THR A 246 6.77 2.36 -6.82
CA THR A 246 5.50 1.76 -6.41
C THR A 246 4.37 2.14 -7.35
N TRP A 247 4.34 3.41 -7.80
CA TRP A 247 3.32 3.89 -8.72
C TRP A 247 3.44 3.25 -10.11
N ASN A 248 4.64 2.96 -10.56
CA ASN A 248 4.88 2.24 -11.81
C ASN A 248 4.30 0.82 -11.79
N ILE A 249 4.45 0.10 -10.65
CA ILE A 249 3.81 -1.22 -10.47
C ILE A 249 2.29 -1.07 -10.52
N ILE A 250 1.72 -0.11 -9.79
CA ILE A 250 0.29 0.16 -9.76
C ILE A 250 -0.25 0.42 -11.16
N ASN A 251 0.39 1.32 -11.91
CA ASN A 251 0.02 1.65 -13.29
C ASN A 251 0.12 0.45 -14.23
N ALA A 252 1.19 -0.35 -14.10
CA ALA A 252 1.36 -1.54 -14.93
C ALA A 252 0.23 -2.55 -14.68
N ILE A 253 -0.20 -2.74 -13.43
CA ILE A 253 -1.33 -3.60 -13.10
C ILE A 253 -2.64 -3.02 -13.67
N LEU A 254 -2.94 -1.74 -13.41
CA LEU A 254 -4.20 -1.10 -13.81
C LEU A 254 -4.38 -1.05 -15.33
N ARG A 255 -3.32 -0.74 -16.09
CA ARG A 255 -3.37 -0.69 -17.56
C ARG A 255 -3.70 -2.02 -18.22
N ASN A 256 -3.39 -3.11 -17.55
CA ASN A 256 -3.61 -4.48 -18.05
C ASN A 256 -4.83 -5.16 -17.41
N ASN A 257 -5.52 -4.49 -16.49
CA ASN A 257 -6.66 -5.02 -15.74
C ASN A 257 -8.00 -4.55 -16.36
#